data_81fed9f5a896bf9d5df829395daf3ddd
#
_entry.id   81fed9f5a896bf9d5df829395daf3ddd
#
_cell.length_a   1.000
_cell.length_b   1.000
_cell.length_c   1.000
_cell.angle_alpha   90.00
_cell.angle_beta   90.00
_cell.angle_gamma   90.00
#
_symmetry.space_group_name_H-M   'P 1'
#
loop_
_entity.id
_entity.type
_entity.pdbx_description
1 polymer ?
#
loop_
_entity_poly.entity_id
_entity_poly.type
_entity_poly.pdbx_seq_one_letter_code
_entity_poly.pdbx_strand_id
1 'polypeptide(L)' 'MNNEQRHLIQLQKALIPVSKMVIKFGLQCHEFKTNIQKAYIKAAEELLNEAGIKPTIQAIAVKTGIDRRGISNF' A
#
# COMPACT_ATOMS: atom_id res chain seq x y z
N MET A 1 -15.49 -11.22 -16.28
CA MET A 1 -14.66 -10.51 -15.31
C MET A 1 -13.44 -9.89 -15.99
N ASN A 2 -13.21 -8.59 -15.82
CA ASN A 2 -12.05 -7.95 -16.44
C ASN A 2 -10.77 -8.21 -15.63
N ASN A 3 -9.62 -7.80 -16.16
CA ASN A 3 -8.33 -8.05 -15.51
C ASN A 3 -8.20 -7.35 -14.16
N GLU A 4 -8.78 -6.15 -14.02
CA GLU A 4 -8.75 -5.41 -12.75
C GLU A 4 -9.47 -6.15 -11.65
N GLN A 5 -10.64 -6.72 -11.95
CA GLN A 5 -11.42 -7.48 -10.98
C GLN A 5 -10.69 -8.73 -10.54
N ARG A 6 -10.00 -9.40 -11.48
CA ARG A 6 -9.19 -10.58 -11.16
C ARG A 6 -8.05 -10.21 -10.21
N HIS A 7 -7.37 -9.10 -10.48
CA HIS A 7 -6.26 -8.64 -9.63
C HIS A 7 -6.76 -8.31 -8.23
N LEU A 8 -7.92 -7.66 -8.11
CA LEU A 8 -8.49 -7.32 -6.81
C LEU A 8 -8.88 -8.57 -6.01
N ILE A 9 -9.44 -9.57 -6.68
CA ILE A 9 -9.80 -10.84 -6.03
C ILE A 9 -8.54 -11.58 -5.55
N GLN A 10 -7.51 -11.63 -6.38
CA GLN A 10 -6.24 -12.25 -6.02
C GLN A 10 -5.59 -11.55 -4.83
N LEU A 11 -5.62 -10.22 -4.83
CA LEU A 11 -5.09 -9.42 -3.72
C LEU A 11 -5.86 -9.71 -2.43
N GLN A 12 -7.18 -9.76 -2.51
CA GLN A 12 -8.02 -10.07 -1.35
C GLN A 12 -7.66 -11.43 -0.76
N LYS A 13 -7.49 -12.44 -1.62
CA LYS A 13 -7.10 -13.78 -1.17
C LYS A 13 -5.73 -13.78 -0.50
N ALA A 14 -4.78 -13.01 -1.05
CA ALA A 14 -3.44 -12.90 -0.48
C ALA A 14 -3.47 -12.20 0.87
N LEU A 15 -4.39 -11.27 1.08
CA LEU A 15 -4.50 -10.51 2.33
C LEU A 15 -5.20 -11.29 3.44
N ILE A 16 -5.92 -12.37 3.14
CA ILE A 16 -6.62 -13.14 4.18
C ILE A 16 -5.66 -13.69 5.23
N PRO A 17 -4.56 -14.40 4.89
CA PRO A 17 -3.64 -14.88 5.90
C PRO A 17 -2.97 -13.77 6.70
N VAL A 18 -2.65 -12.65 6.06
CA VAL A 18 -2.10 -11.47 6.75
C VAL A 18 -3.13 -10.90 7.71
N SER A 19 -4.39 -10.81 7.29
CA SER A 19 -5.48 -10.31 8.13
C SER A 19 -5.70 -11.19 9.36
N LYS A 20 -5.59 -12.50 9.21
CA LYS A 20 -5.69 -13.43 10.34
C LYS A 20 -4.61 -13.14 11.38
N MET A 21 -3.39 -12.89 10.91
CA MET A 21 -2.27 -12.57 11.79
C MET A 21 -2.51 -11.25 12.53
N VAL A 22 -2.98 -10.23 11.81
CA VAL A 22 -3.27 -8.91 12.39
C VAL A 22 -4.32 -9.03 13.49
N ILE A 23 -5.38 -9.79 13.23
CA ILE A 23 -6.45 -10.03 14.21
C ILE A 23 -5.91 -10.73 15.46
N LYS A 24 -5.04 -11.73 15.26
CA LYS A 24 -4.42 -12.46 16.37
C LYS A 24 -3.52 -11.56 17.22
N PHE A 25 -2.92 -10.53 16.62
CA PHE A 25 -2.14 -9.55 17.38
C PHE A 25 -3.00 -8.55 18.15
N GLY A 26 -4.32 -8.59 17.96
CA GLY A 26 -5.25 -7.69 18.65
C GLY A 26 -5.35 -6.31 18.03
N LEU A 27 -4.88 -6.14 16.81
CA LEU A 27 -4.92 -4.85 16.13
C LEU A 27 -6.31 -4.60 15.53
N GLN A 28 -6.72 -3.35 15.53
CA GLN A 28 -7.99 -2.95 14.94
C GLN A 28 -7.84 -2.77 13.43
N CYS A 29 -8.97 -2.86 12.72
CA CYS A 29 -8.97 -2.74 11.25
C CYS A 29 -8.35 -1.42 10.77
N HIS A 30 -8.65 -0.31 11.45
CA HIS A 30 -8.10 1.00 11.04
C HIS A 30 -6.58 1.06 11.21
N GLU A 31 -6.03 0.37 12.22
CA GLU A 31 -4.58 0.27 12.40
C GLU A 31 -3.95 -0.50 11.25
N PHE A 32 -4.60 -1.58 10.81
CA PHE A 32 -4.17 -2.36 9.67
C PHE A 32 -4.18 -1.51 8.40
N LYS A 33 -5.26 -0.77 8.17
CA LYS A 33 -5.36 0.12 6.99
C LYS A 33 -4.24 1.15 6.97
N THR A 34 -3.94 1.75 8.13
CA THR A 34 -2.85 2.73 8.24
C THR A 34 -1.51 2.10 7.90
N ASN A 35 -1.26 0.90 8.40
CA ASN A 35 -0.01 0.18 8.10
C ASN A 35 0.10 -0.22 6.63
N ILE A 36 -1.01 -0.61 6.01
CA ILE A 36 -1.03 -0.90 4.58
C ILE A 36 -0.64 0.35 3.79
N GLN A 37 -1.17 1.51 4.16
CA GLN A 37 -0.84 2.76 3.48
C GLN A 37 0.64 3.09 3.59
N LYS A 38 1.22 2.92 4.77
CA LYS A 38 2.66 3.12 4.98
C LYS A 38 3.49 2.17 4.13
N ALA A 39 3.11 0.89 4.10
CA ALA A 39 3.81 -0.12 3.31
C ALA A 39 3.70 0.19 1.82
N TYR A 40 2.55 0.69 1.39
CA TYR A 40 2.30 1.05 0.00
C TYR A 40 3.23 2.20 -0.44
N ILE A 41 3.37 3.21 0.41
CA ILE A 41 4.29 4.33 0.15
C ILE A 41 5.73 3.83 0.07
N LYS A 42 6.12 2.97 0.99
CA LYS A 42 7.47 2.40 1.00
C LYS A 42 7.75 1.58 -0.27
N ALA A 43 6.79 0.77 -0.68
CA ALA A 43 6.90 -0.01 -1.90
C ALA A 43 7.06 0.91 -3.13
N ALA A 44 6.31 2.01 -3.16
CA ALA A 44 6.43 2.98 -4.26
C ALA A 44 7.83 3.62 -4.29
N GLU A 45 8.38 3.97 -3.11
CA GLU A 45 9.74 4.50 -3.03
C GLU A 45 10.75 3.52 -3.61
N GLU A 46 10.63 2.25 -3.24
CA GLU A 46 11.55 1.22 -3.71
C GLU A 46 11.46 1.01 -5.22
N LEU A 47 10.23 0.99 -5.76
CA LEU A 47 10.03 0.85 -7.20
C LEU A 47 10.58 2.05 -7.98
N LEU A 48 10.41 3.26 -7.45
CA LEU A 48 10.97 4.47 -8.09
C LEU A 48 12.49 4.41 -8.08
N ASN A 49 13.11 4.02 -6.97
CA ASN A 49 14.56 3.88 -6.88
C ASN A 49 15.08 2.84 -7.88
N GLU A 50 14.39 1.71 -8.01
CA GLU A 50 14.74 0.66 -8.96
C GLU A 50 14.70 1.16 -10.40
N ALA A 51 13.77 2.10 -10.70
CA ALA A 51 13.64 2.70 -12.03
C ALA A 51 14.60 3.87 -12.23
N GLY A 52 15.42 4.20 -11.24
CA GLY A 52 16.35 5.33 -11.32
C GLY A 52 15.71 6.68 -11.16
N ILE A 53 14.52 6.73 -10.58
CA ILE A 53 13.76 7.97 -10.35
C ILE A 53 13.83 8.34 -8.88
N LYS A 54 14.16 9.60 -8.58
CA LYS A 54 14.20 10.08 -7.20
C LYS A 54 12.80 10.03 -6.58
N PRO A 55 12.61 9.38 -5.41
CA PRO A 55 11.29 9.25 -4.80
C PRO A 55 10.87 10.50 -4.02
N THR A 56 10.54 11.56 -4.77
CA THR A 56 9.99 12.78 -4.17
C THR A 56 8.54 12.55 -3.76
N ILE A 57 8.01 13.44 -2.91
CA ILE A 57 6.60 13.38 -2.52
C ILE A 57 5.71 13.43 -3.76
N GLN A 58 6.04 14.27 -4.74
CA GLN A 58 5.29 14.38 -5.98
C GLN A 58 5.30 13.06 -6.77
N ALA A 59 6.48 12.45 -6.92
CA ALA A 59 6.61 11.19 -7.65
C ALA A 59 5.84 10.07 -6.97
N ILE A 60 5.88 10.00 -5.64
CA ILE A 60 5.14 9.00 -4.88
C ILE A 60 3.63 9.22 -5.01
N ALA A 61 3.18 10.48 -4.93
CA ALA A 61 1.76 10.82 -5.07
C ALA A 61 1.22 10.38 -6.43
N VAL A 62 1.97 10.65 -7.50
CA VAL A 62 1.57 10.25 -8.86
C VAL A 62 1.53 8.73 -8.98
N LYS A 63 2.52 8.04 -8.43
CA LYS A 63 2.64 6.58 -8.52
C LYS A 63 1.54 5.86 -7.75
N THR A 64 1.18 6.38 -6.58
CA THR A 64 0.26 5.69 -5.65
C THR A 64 -1.17 6.19 -5.71
N GLY A 65 -1.40 7.40 -6.18
CA GLY A 65 -2.69 8.04 -6.09
C GLY A 65 -3.03 8.58 -4.70
N ILE A 66 -2.07 8.51 -3.78
CA ILE A 66 -2.26 9.02 -2.41
C ILE A 66 -2.03 10.53 -2.43
N ASP A 67 -2.86 11.28 -1.69
CA ASP A 67 -2.71 12.72 -1.56
C ASP A 67 -1.34 13.06 -0.96
N ARG A 68 -0.73 14.17 -1.42
CA ARG A 68 0.59 14.59 -0.97
C ARG A 68 0.66 14.78 0.55
N ARG A 69 -0.44 15.25 1.15
CA ARG A 69 -0.51 15.42 2.60
C ARG A 69 -0.45 14.08 3.33
N GLY A 70 -1.08 13.05 2.77
CA GLY A 70 -1.02 11.70 3.33
C GLY A 70 0.38 11.12 3.31
N ILE A 71 1.16 11.44 2.27
CA ILE A 71 2.54 10.98 2.15
C ILE A 71 3.43 11.72 3.14
N SER A 72 3.25 13.04 3.27
CA SER A 72 4.07 13.87 4.17
C SER A 72 3.90 13.49 5.64
N ASN A 73 2.75 12.92 6.01
CA ASN A 73 2.46 12.54 7.40
C ASN A 73 3.09 11.20 7.79
N PHE A 74 3.69 10.52 6.84
CA PHE A 74 4.42 9.30 7.09
C PHE A 74 5.91 9.55 6.86
#